data_d7c915a23499afce27b911c9890db7e7
#
_entry.id   d7c915a23499afce27b911c9890db7e7
#
_cell.length_a   1.000
_cell.length_b   1.000
_cell.length_c   1.000
_cell.angle_alpha   90.00
_cell.angle_beta   90.00
_cell.angle_gamma   90.00
#
_symmetry.space_group_name_H-M   'P 1'
#
loop_
_entity.id
_entity.type
_entity.pdbx_description
1 polymer ?
#
loop_
_entity_poly.entity_id
_entity_poly.type
_entity_poly.pdbx_seq_one_letter_code
_entity_poly.pdbx_strand_id
1 'polypeptide(L)'
;MPGKAQGGVKEITKVLSPISVATAESLALIAEVSRRWAAHPYDVLRSAIPPRSAAVDKEPFVSEKGEPSTGKLSRKYLQFPPAQDAYRLIAEYVAARRGSGSLLVLLPDSRSIERLQEFLSDVTVLDSNLDKSDRYRNYLKTLRQGELVVLGTRNSVFAPLSDLREIILVNDSSESFYEQRSPGWNARDVAALRSQMGSISFTIMGYSPSAEVARLIETGWMKYQPVKASLPVKSFQSTSGELLPTGIFSPIRSALKKGPVLFIAPRKGYSQSILCSQCRNVSLCECGGRVLQRGAGRVIECSICQKSYPDWSCAWCQSQKFFLMGRGSERFAQEIGRAFPGFAVTESSGERILDKYLLNDGIVIATPGAIPKSPKGYSAVVILECDRLFSQADVRSQERARGILFSSAGSLASGSQLLLVISHNHPVLSALSAWKPSLITSKELRDREEVGFPPFTRSLSLEIEASEAPALVRGLKSAQSAGRLPISTRILGPSPAPSGKSRLLLLVPVEEGE
;
A
#
# COMPACT_ATOMS: atom_id res chain seq x y z
N MET A 1 6.38 -10.58 -34.47
CA MET A 1 6.29 -10.59 -35.95
C MET A 1 5.78 -9.21 -36.39
N PRO A 2 6.33 -8.57 -37.41
CA PRO A 2 5.76 -7.35 -37.95
C PRO A 2 4.41 -7.70 -38.58
N GLY A 3 3.33 -7.28 -37.94
CA GLY A 3 1.99 -7.40 -38.48
C GLY A 3 1.78 -6.39 -39.59
N LYS A 4 1.03 -6.73 -40.63
CA LYS A 4 0.57 -5.77 -41.63
C LYS A 4 -0.30 -4.72 -40.96
N ALA A 5 0.07 -3.44 -41.08
CA ALA A 5 -0.75 -2.34 -40.58
C ALA A 5 -2.14 -2.38 -41.25
N GLN A 6 -3.18 -2.54 -40.45
CA GLN A 6 -4.55 -2.31 -40.91
C GLN A 6 -4.78 -0.79 -40.99
N GLY A 7 -5.45 -0.33 -42.04
CA GLY A 7 -5.54 1.04 -42.47
C GLY A 7 -5.75 2.09 -41.36
N GLY A 8 -5.08 3.26 -41.52
CA GLY A 8 -5.15 4.40 -40.59
C GLY A 8 -3.90 4.64 -39.75
N VAL A 9 -2.86 3.81 -39.86
CA VAL A 9 -1.56 4.06 -39.22
C VAL A 9 -0.83 5.18 -39.92
N LYS A 10 -0.51 6.25 -39.16
CA LYS A 10 0.30 7.37 -39.69
C LYS A 10 1.76 6.96 -39.75
N GLU A 11 2.44 7.37 -40.80
CA GLU A 11 3.89 7.18 -40.91
C GLU A 11 4.64 7.95 -39.83
N ILE A 12 5.82 7.40 -39.43
CA ILE A 12 6.74 8.09 -38.52
C ILE A 12 7.34 9.27 -39.27
N THR A 13 6.96 10.48 -38.88
CA THR A 13 7.44 11.71 -39.52
C THR A 13 8.82 12.15 -39.07
N LYS A 14 9.22 11.79 -37.83
CA LYS A 14 10.50 12.21 -37.25
C LYS A 14 10.91 11.34 -36.09
N VAL A 15 12.18 10.96 -36.03
CA VAL A 15 12.83 10.40 -34.84
C VAL A 15 13.33 11.57 -33.99
N LEU A 16 12.84 11.66 -32.73
CA LEU A 16 13.11 12.81 -31.86
C LEU A 16 14.36 12.64 -30.99
N SER A 17 14.73 11.41 -30.65
CA SER A 17 15.92 11.12 -29.84
C SER A 17 16.88 10.22 -30.61
N PRO A 18 18.20 10.52 -30.60
CA PRO A 18 19.21 9.67 -31.23
C PRO A 18 19.45 8.38 -30.45
N ILE A 19 18.82 8.25 -29.26
CA ILE A 19 19.06 7.19 -28.31
C ILE A 19 17.82 6.31 -28.19
N SER A 20 18.01 4.98 -28.23
CA SER A 20 16.97 4.06 -27.79
C SER A 20 16.74 4.24 -26.29
N VAL A 21 15.50 4.54 -25.89
CA VAL A 21 15.08 4.75 -24.50
C VAL A 21 14.52 3.48 -23.85
N ALA A 22 14.54 2.36 -24.55
CA ALA A 22 14.10 1.06 -24.06
C ALA A 22 15.06 -0.03 -24.51
N THR A 23 15.24 -1.03 -23.67
CA THR A 23 15.99 -2.28 -23.98
C THR A 23 15.01 -3.36 -24.44
N ALA A 24 15.53 -4.44 -25.05
CA ALA A 24 14.74 -5.61 -25.39
C ALA A 24 14.07 -6.23 -24.14
N GLU A 25 14.80 -6.28 -23.01
CA GLU A 25 14.28 -6.72 -21.71
C GLU A 25 13.11 -5.85 -21.22
N SER A 26 13.28 -4.53 -21.28
CA SER A 26 12.22 -3.58 -20.90
C SER A 26 10.96 -3.78 -21.73
N LEU A 27 11.11 -3.95 -23.04
CA LEU A 27 9.97 -4.15 -23.95
C LEU A 27 9.29 -5.50 -23.69
N ALA A 28 10.08 -6.56 -23.43
CA ALA A 28 9.54 -7.87 -23.04
C ALA A 28 8.75 -7.80 -21.72
N LEU A 29 9.28 -7.09 -20.71
CA LEU A 29 8.57 -6.88 -19.45
C LEU A 29 7.28 -6.09 -19.66
N ILE A 30 7.29 -5.01 -20.44
CA ILE A 30 6.11 -4.21 -20.76
C ILE A 30 5.06 -5.06 -21.47
N ALA A 31 5.47 -5.89 -22.44
CA ALA A 31 4.56 -6.78 -23.16
C ALA A 31 3.91 -7.82 -22.22
N GLU A 32 4.69 -8.43 -21.33
CA GLU A 32 4.18 -9.41 -20.37
C GLU A 32 3.25 -8.77 -19.32
N VAL A 33 3.60 -7.58 -18.81
CA VAL A 33 2.70 -6.81 -17.93
C VAL A 33 1.40 -6.47 -18.67
N SER A 34 1.49 -6.02 -19.92
CA SER A 34 0.29 -5.71 -20.72
C SER A 34 -0.61 -6.95 -20.89
N ARG A 35 -0.02 -8.10 -21.17
CA ARG A 35 -0.76 -9.37 -21.30
C ARG A 35 -1.44 -9.76 -19.98
N ARG A 36 -0.70 -9.70 -18.86
CA ARG A 36 -1.20 -10.14 -17.54
C ARG A 36 -2.31 -9.28 -16.96
N TRP A 37 -2.28 -7.97 -17.23
CA TRP A 37 -3.27 -7.02 -16.72
C TRP A 37 -4.27 -6.57 -17.78
N ALA A 38 -4.37 -7.27 -18.91
CA ALA A 38 -5.24 -6.92 -20.03
C ALA A 38 -5.13 -5.43 -20.43
N ALA A 39 -3.90 -4.91 -20.44
CA ALA A 39 -3.58 -3.51 -20.69
C ALA A 39 -3.20 -3.28 -22.14
N HIS A 40 -3.47 -2.06 -22.63
CA HIS A 40 -2.82 -1.64 -23.87
C HIS A 40 -1.33 -1.39 -23.62
N PRO A 41 -0.39 -1.95 -24.44
CA PRO A 41 1.05 -1.79 -24.22
C PRO A 41 1.52 -0.36 -24.06
N TYR A 42 0.86 0.59 -24.73
CA TYR A 42 1.16 2.01 -24.64
C TYR A 42 0.91 2.58 -23.22
N ASP A 43 -0.08 2.11 -22.49
CA ASP A 43 -0.37 2.60 -21.14
C ASP A 43 0.70 2.16 -20.15
N VAL A 44 1.22 0.94 -20.31
CA VAL A 44 2.36 0.44 -19.53
C VAL A 44 3.63 1.17 -19.93
N LEU A 45 3.88 1.37 -21.23
CA LEU A 45 5.03 2.10 -21.74
C LEU A 45 5.11 3.54 -21.18
N ARG A 46 3.98 4.24 -21.13
CA ARG A 46 3.89 5.60 -20.54
C ARG A 46 4.24 5.63 -19.04
N SER A 47 3.98 4.55 -18.33
CA SER A 47 4.36 4.41 -16.92
C SER A 47 5.84 4.07 -16.77
N ALA A 48 6.40 3.32 -17.72
CA ALA A 48 7.78 2.83 -17.69
C ALA A 48 8.81 3.89 -18.11
N ILE A 49 8.49 4.74 -19.07
CA ILE A 49 9.44 5.71 -19.64
C ILE A 49 9.01 7.13 -19.27
N PRO A 50 9.88 7.90 -18.60
CA PRO A 50 9.56 9.29 -18.27
C PRO A 50 9.50 10.18 -19.50
N PRO A 51 8.79 11.34 -19.43
CA PRO A 51 8.74 12.29 -20.52
C PRO A 51 10.13 12.77 -20.93
N ARG A 52 10.39 12.75 -22.24
CA ARG A 52 11.66 13.16 -22.85
C ARG A 52 12.00 14.63 -22.53
N SER A 53 13.30 14.91 -22.29
CA SER A 53 13.88 16.25 -22.24
C SER A 53 14.87 16.43 -23.40
N ALA A 54 14.55 17.33 -24.32
CA ALA A 54 15.40 17.60 -25.49
C ALA A 54 16.77 18.23 -25.13
N ALA A 55 16.86 18.91 -23.99
CA ALA A 55 18.10 19.46 -23.48
C ALA A 55 19.04 18.32 -23.04
N VAL A 56 18.51 17.34 -22.29
CA VAL A 56 19.27 16.20 -21.79
C VAL A 56 19.76 15.28 -22.91
N ASP A 57 19.02 15.15 -24.02
CA ASP A 57 19.49 14.35 -25.16
C ASP A 57 20.79 14.92 -25.82
N LYS A 58 21.12 16.18 -25.57
CA LYS A 58 22.34 16.85 -26.09
C LYS A 58 23.53 16.73 -25.13
N GLU A 59 23.30 16.25 -23.90
CA GLU A 59 24.38 16.10 -22.94
C GLU A 59 25.30 14.92 -23.36
N PRO A 60 26.65 15.10 -23.23
CA PRO A 60 27.58 14.03 -23.49
C PRO A 60 27.33 12.88 -22.49
N PHE A 61 27.24 11.67 -23.00
CA PHE A 61 26.94 10.51 -22.19
C PHE A 61 27.96 9.39 -22.39
N VAL A 62 28.68 9.04 -21.34
CA VAL A 62 29.58 7.88 -21.35
C VAL A 62 28.73 6.62 -21.08
N SER A 63 28.86 5.62 -21.95
CA SER A 63 28.19 4.34 -21.76
C SER A 63 29.18 3.35 -21.11
N GLU A 64 28.97 3.07 -19.86
CA GLU A 64 29.63 1.97 -19.15
C GLU A 64 28.60 0.85 -19.02
N LYS A 65 28.70 -0.19 -19.83
CA LYS A 65 27.82 -1.35 -19.71
C LYS A 65 28.36 -2.26 -18.60
N GLY A 66 27.55 -2.46 -17.58
CA GLY A 66 27.80 -3.52 -16.59
C GLY A 66 27.64 -4.91 -17.23
N GLU A 67 28.42 -5.85 -16.76
CA GLU A 67 28.24 -7.27 -17.13
C GLU A 67 27.04 -7.86 -16.37
N PRO A 68 26.30 -8.80 -17.00
CA PRO A 68 25.21 -9.49 -16.32
C PRO A 68 25.69 -10.13 -15.01
N SER A 69 24.95 -9.93 -13.94
CA SER A 69 25.28 -10.49 -12.63
C SER A 69 25.16 -12.03 -12.64
N THR A 70 26.22 -12.73 -12.23
CA THR A 70 26.28 -14.20 -12.13
C THR A 70 25.94 -14.74 -10.74
N GLY A 71 25.34 -13.93 -9.88
CA GLY A 71 25.01 -14.28 -8.50
C GLY A 71 23.94 -15.37 -8.36
N LYS A 72 23.99 -16.14 -7.27
CA LYS A 72 22.95 -17.15 -6.95
C LYS A 72 21.61 -16.47 -6.74
N LEU A 73 20.57 -16.89 -7.47
CA LEU A 73 19.21 -16.41 -7.34
C LEU A 73 18.69 -16.58 -5.90
N SER A 74 18.17 -15.51 -5.31
CA SER A 74 17.59 -15.52 -3.98
C SER A 74 16.29 -14.73 -3.96
N ARG A 75 15.22 -15.34 -3.44
CA ARG A 75 13.93 -14.68 -3.21
C ARG A 75 13.58 -14.80 -1.74
N LYS A 76 13.47 -13.67 -1.05
CA LYS A 76 13.28 -13.67 0.42
C LYS A 76 12.49 -12.47 0.92
N TYR A 77 11.78 -12.71 2.00
CA TYR A 77 11.18 -11.68 2.83
C TYR A 77 12.00 -11.50 4.11
N LEU A 78 12.49 -10.31 4.36
CA LEU A 78 13.22 -9.93 5.57
C LEU A 78 12.27 -9.15 6.49
N GLN A 79 11.96 -9.72 7.64
CA GLN A 79 11.13 -9.06 8.62
C GLN A 79 11.92 -7.98 9.37
N PHE A 80 11.38 -6.77 9.50
CA PHE A 80 11.93 -5.75 10.39
C PHE A 80 11.66 -6.07 11.86
N PRO A 81 12.62 -5.86 12.77
CA PRO A 81 12.40 -5.93 14.20
C PRO A 81 11.58 -4.73 14.71
N PRO A 82 10.92 -4.83 15.88
CA PRO A 82 10.31 -3.69 16.54
C PRO A 82 11.38 -2.75 17.10
N ALA A 83 11.03 -1.49 17.32
CA ALA A 83 11.87 -0.50 18.00
C ALA A 83 13.26 -0.30 17.34
N GLN A 84 13.34 -0.45 16.02
CA GLN A 84 14.56 -0.17 15.24
C GLN A 84 14.23 0.65 13.99
N ASP A 85 15.17 1.48 13.56
CA ASP A 85 15.04 2.30 12.37
C ASP A 85 15.14 1.43 11.10
N ALA A 86 14.02 1.21 10.43
CA ALA A 86 13.95 0.40 9.21
C ALA A 86 14.85 0.96 8.09
N TYR A 87 14.97 2.29 7.96
CA TYR A 87 15.77 2.89 6.90
C TYR A 87 17.28 2.65 7.10
N ARG A 88 17.73 2.63 8.34
CA ARG A 88 19.12 2.21 8.66
C ARG A 88 19.36 0.75 8.26
N LEU A 89 18.43 -0.15 8.60
CA LEU A 89 18.56 -1.57 8.24
C LEU A 89 18.54 -1.78 6.72
N ILE A 90 17.71 -1.01 5.99
CA ILE A 90 17.71 -1.03 4.52
C ILE A 90 19.06 -0.54 3.98
N ALA A 91 19.58 0.57 4.50
CA ALA A 91 20.86 1.13 4.06
C ALA A 91 22.03 0.15 4.31
N GLU A 92 22.09 -0.48 5.47
CA GLU A 92 23.07 -1.53 5.79
C GLU A 92 22.96 -2.72 4.84
N TYR A 93 21.73 -3.15 4.55
CA TYR A 93 21.47 -4.23 3.59
C TYR A 93 21.95 -3.90 2.18
N VAL A 94 21.65 -2.67 1.69
CA VAL A 94 22.08 -2.17 0.38
C VAL A 94 23.58 -2.00 0.32
N ALA A 95 24.19 -1.36 1.34
CA ALA A 95 25.64 -1.15 1.39
C ALA A 95 26.44 -2.44 1.31
N ALA A 96 25.99 -3.50 2.00
CA ALA A 96 26.62 -4.82 1.98
C ALA A 96 26.54 -5.54 0.60
N ARG A 97 25.83 -4.97 -0.38
CA ARG A 97 25.60 -5.53 -1.72
C ARG A 97 26.11 -4.70 -2.87
N ARG A 98 26.68 -3.55 -2.60
CA ARG A 98 27.35 -2.72 -3.60
C ARG A 98 28.53 -3.47 -4.24
N GLY A 99 28.88 -3.09 -5.46
CA GLY A 99 30.05 -3.61 -6.16
C GLY A 99 29.86 -5.00 -6.78
N SER A 100 28.60 -5.42 -7.02
CA SER A 100 28.33 -6.71 -7.63
C SER A 100 27.13 -6.71 -8.58
N GLY A 101 26.93 -5.58 -9.24
CA GLY A 101 25.81 -5.27 -10.12
C GLY A 101 24.83 -4.27 -9.51
N SER A 102 23.92 -3.78 -10.32
CA SER A 102 22.95 -2.76 -9.94
C SER A 102 21.89 -3.28 -8.98
N LEU A 103 21.49 -2.41 -8.07
CA LEU A 103 20.42 -2.65 -7.10
C LEU A 103 19.26 -1.68 -7.37
N LEU A 104 18.04 -2.21 -7.45
CA LEU A 104 16.82 -1.42 -7.57
C LEU A 104 16.05 -1.47 -6.25
N VAL A 105 15.97 -0.34 -5.55
CA VAL A 105 15.24 -0.21 -4.27
C VAL A 105 13.92 0.50 -4.52
N LEU A 106 12.81 -0.21 -4.38
CA LEU A 106 11.46 0.31 -4.53
C LEU A 106 10.89 0.71 -3.18
N LEU A 107 10.55 1.98 -3.05
CA LEU A 107 10.05 2.62 -1.84
C LEU A 107 8.61 3.10 -2.05
N PRO A 108 7.78 3.13 -0.98
CA PRO A 108 6.37 3.50 -1.11
C PRO A 108 6.13 4.91 -1.65
N ASP A 109 6.98 5.87 -1.26
CA ASP A 109 6.81 7.29 -1.53
C ASP A 109 8.14 8.05 -1.50
N SER A 110 8.11 9.32 -1.93
CA SER A 110 9.28 10.21 -1.99
C SER A 110 9.89 10.49 -0.62
N ARG A 111 9.08 10.59 0.45
CA ARG A 111 9.59 10.77 1.81
C ARG A 111 10.41 9.56 2.27
N SER A 112 10.03 8.37 1.85
CA SER A 112 10.79 7.15 2.11
C SER A 112 12.15 7.17 1.40
N ILE A 113 12.21 7.76 0.20
CA ILE A 113 13.47 7.99 -0.52
C ILE A 113 14.36 8.97 0.26
N GLU A 114 13.82 10.13 0.63
CA GLU A 114 14.54 11.16 1.41
C GLU A 114 15.08 10.61 2.72
N ARG A 115 14.28 9.84 3.45
CA ARG A 115 14.70 9.19 4.70
C ARG A 115 15.80 8.16 4.49
N LEU A 116 15.79 7.43 3.40
CA LEU A 116 16.84 6.46 3.09
C LEU A 116 18.15 7.16 2.69
N GLN A 117 18.06 8.30 1.98
CA GLN A 117 19.22 9.12 1.62
C GLN A 117 19.94 9.74 2.83
N GLU A 118 19.30 9.82 4.02
CA GLU A 118 20.01 10.19 5.26
C GLU A 118 21.11 9.16 5.63
N PHE A 119 21.02 7.93 5.16
CA PHE A 119 21.92 6.82 5.48
C PHE A 119 22.70 6.29 4.27
N LEU A 120 22.37 6.71 3.06
CA LEU A 120 22.88 6.11 1.84
C LEU A 120 23.23 7.19 0.81
N SER A 121 24.52 7.36 0.51
CA SER A 121 25.04 8.24 -0.53
C SER A 121 25.21 7.50 -1.86
N ASP A 122 25.57 8.23 -2.92
CA ASP A 122 25.83 7.73 -4.28
C ASP A 122 24.69 6.85 -4.81
N VAL A 123 23.51 7.45 -4.89
CA VAL A 123 22.29 6.82 -5.38
C VAL A 123 21.71 7.59 -6.56
N THR A 124 21.13 6.87 -7.50
CA THR A 124 20.34 7.44 -8.58
C THR A 124 18.86 7.41 -8.19
N VAL A 125 18.21 8.56 -8.16
CA VAL A 125 16.80 8.66 -7.75
C VAL A 125 15.89 8.70 -8.98
N LEU A 126 14.85 7.87 -9.00
CA LEU A 126 13.77 7.86 -9.98
C LEU A 126 12.45 8.16 -9.28
N ASP A 127 12.12 9.44 -9.18
CA ASP A 127 10.90 9.90 -8.52
C ASP A 127 10.14 10.93 -9.36
N SER A 128 8.82 10.97 -9.19
CA SER A 128 7.93 11.93 -9.85
C SER A 128 8.12 13.36 -9.33
N ASN A 129 8.68 13.55 -8.14
CA ASN A 129 8.94 14.87 -7.55
C ASN A 129 10.18 15.56 -8.13
N LEU A 130 11.03 14.81 -8.84
CA LEU A 130 12.14 15.41 -9.59
C LEU A 130 11.60 16.23 -10.76
N ASP A 131 12.34 17.28 -11.14
CA ASP A 131 12.02 18.00 -12.36
C ASP A 131 12.14 17.09 -13.59
N LYS A 132 11.50 17.51 -14.70
CA LYS A 132 11.42 16.69 -15.91
C LYS A 132 12.79 16.32 -16.47
N SER A 133 13.76 17.22 -16.42
CA SER A 133 15.10 17.00 -16.98
C SER A 133 15.91 16.07 -16.12
N ASP A 134 15.91 16.26 -14.80
CA ASP A 134 16.63 15.40 -13.86
C ASP A 134 16.05 13.99 -13.83
N ARG A 135 14.73 13.85 -13.87
CA ARG A 135 14.07 12.56 -13.97
C ARG A 135 14.45 11.82 -15.24
N TYR A 136 14.48 12.50 -16.38
CA TYR A 136 14.89 11.91 -17.65
C TYR A 136 16.39 11.60 -17.67
N ARG A 137 17.23 12.48 -17.14
CA ARG A 137 18.69 12.27 -17.01
C ARG A 137 19.00 11.03 -16.15
N ASN A 138 18.35 10.91 -15.01
CA ASN A 138 18.53 9.75 -14.11
C ASN A 138 18.03 8.46 -14.76
N TYR A 139 16.93 8.52 -15.53
CA TYR A 139 16.46 7.39 -16.31
C TYR A 139 17.49 6.95 -17.37
N LEU A 140 18.09 7.90 -18.09
CA LEU A 140 19.14 7.60 -19.07
C LEU A 140 20.40 7.02 -18.42
N LYS A 141 20.72 7.38 -17.17
CA LYS A 141 21.80 6.73 -16.41
C LYS A 141 21.52 5.24 -16.26
N THR A 142 20.29 4.85 -15.91
CA THR A 142 19.94 3.43 -15.74
C THR A 142 20.08 2.60 -17.03
N LEU A 143 19.99 3.22 -18.19
CA LEU A 143 20.22 2.57 -19.48
C LEU A 143 21.69 2.32 -19.81
N ARG A 144 22.61 3.07 -19.22
CA ARG A 144 23.96 3.23 -19.75
C ARG A 144 25.07 2.97 -18.77
N GLN A 145 24.80 3.08 -17.48
CA GLN A 145 25.79 2.88 -16.42
C GLN A 145 25.54 1.56 -15.71
N GLY A 146 26.61 0.88 -15.34
CA GLY A 146 26.59 -0.32 -14.49
C GLY A 146 26.74 0.02 -13.01
N GLU A 147 26.50 -0.96 -12.16
CA GLU A 147 26.71 -0.91 -10.71
C GLU A 147 25.98 0.21 -9.96
N LEU A 148 24.80 0.58 -10.43
CA LEU A 148 24.00 1.63 -9.83
C LEU A 148 23.21 1.13 -8.60
N VAL A 149 23.07 1.98 -7.60
CA VAL A 149 22.02 1.89 -6.59
C VAL A 149 20.91 2.86 -6.98
N VAL A 150 19.79 2.31 -7.44
CA VAL A 150 18.64 3.10 -7.89
C VAL A 150 17.57 3.08 -6.80
N LEU A 151 17.20 4.26 -6.29
CA LEU A 151 16.06 4.44 -5.41
C LEU A 151 14.88 4.96 -6.22
N GLY A 152 13.73 4.32 -6.11
CA GLY A 152 12.57 4.78 -6.85
C GLY A 152 11.25 4.39 -6.25
N THR A 153 10.19 5.00 -6.76
CA THR A 153 8.82 4.68 -6.41
C THR A 153 8.21 3.67 -7.41
N ARG A 154 6.92 3.45 -7.37
CA ARG A 154 6.18 2.43 -8.15
C ARG A 154 6.67 2.24 -9.58
N ASN A 155 6.77 3.31 -10.37
CA ASN A 155 7.09 3.21 -11.80
C ASN A 155 8.55 2.80 -12.07
N SER A 156 9.42 2.96 -11.08
CA SER A 156 10.84 2.59 -11.20
C SER A 156 11.07 1.08 -11.30
N VAL A 157 10.03 0.26 -11.08
CA VAL A 157 10.09 -1.18 -11.32
C VAL A 157 10.45 -1.53 -12.78
N PHE A 158 10.20 -0.60 -13.70
CA PHE A 158 10.55 -0.72 -15.13
C PHE A 158 11.92 -0.14 -15.51
N ALA A 159 12.71 0.39 -14.55
CA ALA A 159 14.02 0.98 -14.85
C ALA A 159 14.92 0.00 -15.62
N PRO A 160 15.48 0.40 -16.78
CA PRO A 160 16.16 -0.50 -17.72
C PRO A 160 17.63 -0.76 -17.33
N LEU A 161 17.84 -1.42 -16.19
CA LEU A 161 19.16 -1.76 -15.66
C LEU A 161 19.66 -3.07 -16.29
N SER A 162 20.72 -3.01 -17.11
CA SER A 162 21.25 -4.17 -17.84
C SER A 162 21.96 -5.19 -16.95
N ASP A 163 22.52 -4.74 -15.83
CA ASP A 163 23.25 -5.54 -14.84
C ASP A 163 22.47 -5.69 -13.53
N LEU A 164 21.14 -5.63 -13.58
CA LEU A 164 20.28 -5.68 -12.40
C LEU A 164 20.47 -7.02 -11.65
N ARG A 165 21.06 -6.93 -10.48
CA ARG A 165 21.31 -8.09 -9.61
C ARG A 165 20.16 -8.39 -8.67
N GLU A 166 19.60 -7.35 -8.05
CA GLU A 166 18.58 -7.53 -7.03
C GLU A 166 17.56 -6.40 -7.07
N ILE A 167 16.29 -6.77 -6.94
CA ILE A 167 15.20 -5.84 -6.66
C ILE A 167 14.89 -5.94 -5.17
N ILE A 168 14.91 -4.79 -4.47
CA ILE A 168 14.58 -4.67 -3.06
C ILE A 168 13.30 -3.85 -2.96
N LEU A 169 12.23 -4.42 -2.43
CA LEU A 169 10.95 -3.72 -2.26
C LEU A 169 10.64 -3.56 -0.77
N VAL A 170 10.32 -2.33 -0.37
CA VAL A 170 10.12 -1.99 1.03
C VAL A 170 8.63 -1.80 1.31
N ASN A 171 8.09 -2.54 2.28
CA ASN A 171 6.70 -2.45 2.73
C ASN A 171 5.70 -2.79 1.62
N ASP A 172 5.71 -4.03 1.19
CA ASP A 172 4.95 -4.60 0.06
C ASP A 172 3.43 -4.43 0.14
N SER A 173 2.89 -4.23 1.34
CA SER A 173 1.47 -3.97 1.56
C SER A 173 1.06 -2.50 1.33
N SER A 174 2.01 -1.62 0.95
CA SER A 174 1.69 -0.22 0.70
C SER A 174 0.77 -0.04 -0.51
N GLU A 175 -0.31 0.72 -0.33
CA GLU A 175 -1.22 1.09 -1.42
C GLU A 175 -0.56 1.95 -2.50
N SER A 176 0.56 2.62 -2.20
CA SER A 176 1.32 3.44 -3.15
C SER A 176 1.91 2.63 -4.30
N PHE A 177 2.06 1.31 -4.14
CA PHE A 177 2.54 0.42 -5.19
C PHE A 177 1.47 0.04 -6.23
N TYR A 178 0.19 0.35 -5.98
CA TYR A 178 -0.86 0.16 -6.96
C TYR A 178 -0.93 1.32 -7.95
N GLU A 179 -1.00 0.98 -9.26
CA GLU A 179 -1.40 1.94 -10.28
C GLU A 179 -2.91 2.20 -10.14
N GLN A 180 -3.28 3.45 -9.88
CA GLN A 180 -4.68 3.83 -9.64
C GLN A 180 -5.52 3.87 -10.92
N ARG A 181 -4.85 3.98 -12.06
CA ARG A 181 -5.50 3.99 -13.38
C ARG A 181 -5.53 2.57 -13.94
N SER A 182 -6.46 2.32 -14.87
CA SER A 182 -6.39 1.10 -15.68
C SER A 182 -4.98 0.98 -16.31
N PRO A 183 -4.38 -0.20 -16.24
CA PRO A 183 -4.90 -1.52 -15.86
C PRO A 183 -4.75 -1.92 -14.39
N GLY A 184 -4.26 -1.05 -13.51
CA GLY A 184 -4.23 -1.32 -12.08
C GLY A 184 -3.17 -2.33 -11.62
N TRP A 185 -2.01 -2.37 -12.28
CA TRP A 185 -0.90 -3.23 -11.87
C TRP A 185 -0.29 -2.81 -10.52
N ASN A 186 0.37 -3.75 -9.85
CA ASN A 186 1.10 -3.49 -8.60
C ASN A 186 2.60 -3.69 -8.80
N ALA A 187 3.43 -2.74 -8.32
CA ALA A 187 4.89 -2.81 -8.48
C ALA A 187 5.51 -4.06 -7.84
N ARG A 188 4.95 -4.56 -6.72
CA ARG A 188 5.35 -5.83 -6.11
C ARG A 188 5.19 -6.99 -7.09
N ASP A 189 4.06 -7.07 -7.75
CA ASP A 189 3.75 -8.18 -8.66
C ASP A 189 4.57 -8.07 -9.95
N VAL A 190 4.79 -6.85 -10.44
CA VAL A 190 5.71 -6.60 -11.57
C VAL A 190 7.16 -6.93 -11.20
N ALA A 191 7.61 -6.60 -9.97
CA ALA A 191 8.94 -6.97 -9.49
C ALA A 191 9.13 -8.49 -9.38
N ALA A 192 8.11 -9.21 -8.90
CA ALA A 192 8.12 -10.67 -8.85
C ALA A 192 8.20 -11.28 -10.27
N LEU A 193 7.41 -10.74 -11.20
CA LEU A 193 7.43 -11.13 -12.62
C LEU A 193 8.82 -10.88 -13.23
N ARG A 194 9.38 -9.69 -13.03
CA ARG A 194 10.72 -9.32 -13.52
C ARG A 194 11.80 -10.21 -12.94
N SER A 195 11.72 -10.53 -11.63
CA SER A 195 12.62 -11.49 -10.97
C SER A 195 12.58 -12.87 -11.62
N GLN A 196 11.39 -13.31 -12.03
CA GLN A 196 11.22 -14.60 -12.68
C GLN A 196 11.75 -14.61 -14.12
N MET A 197 11.43 -13.58 -14.91
CA MET A 197 11.84 -13.46 -16.31
C MET A 197 13.36 -13.32 -16.46
N GLY A 198 14.00 -12.50 -15.61
CA GLY A 198 15.43 -12.19 -15.70
C GLY A 198 16.31 -13.00 -14.74
N SER A 199 15.76 -13.95 -13.98
CA SER A 199 16.49 -14.66 -12.90
C SER A 199 17.18 -13.69 -11.93
N ILE A 200 16.52 -12.58 -11.62
CA ILE A 200 17.01 -11.51 -10.75
C ILE A 200 16.61 -11.80 -9.32
N SER A 201 17.51 -11.61 -8.36
CA SER A 201 17.19 -11.76 -6.95
C SER A 201 16.10 -10.77 -6.51
N PHE A 202 15.18 -11.21 -5.64
CA PHE A 202 14.09 -10.39 -5.16
C PHE A 202 13.97 -10.45 -3.64
N THR A 203 14.20 -9.32 -2.99
CA THR A 203 14.08 -9.19 -1.53
C THR A 203 12.96 -8.22 -1.19
N ILE A 204 12.07 -8.65 -0.33
CA ILE A 204 11.08 -7.76 0.29
C ILE A 204 11.51 -7.50 1.73
N MET A 205 11.47 -6.25 2.16
CA MET A 205 11.76 -5.84 3.53
C MET A 205 10.54 -5.16 4.13
N GLY A 206 10.05 -5.66 5.27
CA GLY A 206 8.83 -5.12 5.87
C GLY A 206 8.54 -5.68 7.25
N TYR A 207 7.56 -5.11 7.92
CA TYR A 207 7.13 -5.56 9.26
C TYR A 207 6.17 -6.74 9.21
N SER A 208 5.34 -6.80 8.18
CA SER A 208 4.34 -7.86 7.99
C SER A 208 4.05 -8.02 6.50
N PRO A 209 4.10 -9.23 5.95
CA PRO A 209 3.86 -9.45 4.51
C PRO A 209 2.40 -9.15 4.13
N SER A 210 2.18 -8.72 2.89
CA SER A 210 0.85 -8.71 2.26
C SER A 210 0.29 -10.13 2.10
N ALA A 211 -0.98 -10.25 1.77
CA ALA A 211 -1.59 -11.57 1.52
C ALA A 211 -0.93 -12.28 0.34
N GLU A 212 -0.59 -11.56 -0.73
CA GLU A 212 0.10 -12.11 -1.89
C GLU A 212 1.50 -12.63 -1.54
N VAL A 213 2.25 -11.84 -0.77
CA VAL A 213 3.61 -12.26 -0.34
C VAL A 213 3.54 -13.40 0.66
N ALA A 214 2.56 -13.40 1.55
CA ALA A 214 2.32 -14.52 2.45
C ALA A 214 2.03 -15.83 1.67
N ARG A 215 1.29 -15.75 0.56
CA ARG A 215 1.06 -16.88 -0.34
C ARG A 215 2.34 -17.32 -1.05
N LEU A 216 3.17 -16.39 -1.53
CA LEU A 216 4.49 -16.73 -2.12
C LEU A 216 5.43 -17.40 -1.11
N ILE A 217 5.34 -17.06 0.16
CA ILE A 217 6.07 -17.72 1.25
C ILE A 217 5.52 -19.13 1.49
N GLU A 218 4.20 -19.27 1.57
CA GLU A 218 3.52 -20.55 1.80
C GLU A 218 3.80 -21.57 0.69
N THR A 219 3.83 -21.12 -0.57
CA THR A 219 4.18 -21.97 -1.74
C THR A 219 5.68 -22.26 -1.86
N GLY A 220 6.53 -21.68 -1.01
CA GLY A 220 7.98 -21.85 -1.06
C GLY A 220 8.68 -21.07 -2.19
N TRP A 221 7.96 -20.24 -2.95
CA TRP A 221 8.56 -19.39 -3.99
C TRP A 221 9.48 -18.31 -3.39
N MET A 222 9.16 -17.87 -2.16
CA MET A 222 9.94 -16.89 -1.39
C MET A 222 10.26 -17.44 0.01
N LYS A 223 11.50 -17.30 0.47
CA LYS A 223 11.92 -17.70 1.82
C LYS A 223 11.60 -16.59 2.82
N TYR A 224 10.91 -16.95 3.90
CA TYR A 224 10.69 -16.02 5.02
C TYR A 224 11.86 -16.06 5.99
N GLN A 225 12.40 -14.88 6.34
CA GLN A 225 13.43 -14.71 7.35
C GLN A 225 12.83 -13.92 8.54
N PRO A 226 12.31 -14.62 9.56
CA PRO A 226 11.73 -13.99 10.73
C PRO A 226 12.79 -13.38 11.62
N VAL A 227 12.40 -12.37 12.37
CA VAL A 227 13.19 -11.83 13.48
C VAL A 227 12.71 -12.45 14.78
N LYS A 228 13.64 -12.94 15.58
CA LYS A 228 13.35 -13.35 16.99
C LYS A 228 13.27 -12.10 17.85
N ALA A 229 12.07 -11.64 18.11
CA ALA A 229 11.79 -10.48 18.95
C ALA A 229 10.51 -10.71 19.75
N SER A 230 10.35 -9.96 20.82
CA SER A 230 9.12 -9.84 21.57
C SER A 230 8.82 -8.37 21.81
N LEU A 231 7.55 -8.02 21.87
CA LEU A 231 7.11 -6.65 22.10
C LEU A 231 6.17 -6.60 23.31
N PRO A 232 6.40 -5.71 24.27
CA PRO A 232 5.44 -5.46 25.34
C PRO A 232 4.17 -4.84 24.74
N VAL A 233 3.06 -5.57 24.76
CA VAL A 233 1.76 -5.13 24.26
C VAL A 233 0.76 -5.16 25.41
N LYS A 234 -0.01 -4.07 25.60
CA LYS A 234 -1.13 -4.00 26.53
C LYS A 234 -2.40 -3.65 25.79
N SER A 235 -3.45 -4.40 26.04
CA SER A 235 -4.78 -4.16 25.49
C SER A 235 -5.72 -3.55 26.53
N PHE A 236 -6.59 -2.66 26.08
CA PHE A 236 -7.62 -2.01 26.87
C PHE A 236 -8.92 -2.09 26.09
N GLN A 237 -10.00 -2.46 26.76
CA GLN A 237 -11.32 -2.57 26.14
C GLN A 237 -12.16 -1.35 26.47
N SER A 238 -12.72 -0.73 25.44
CA SER A 238 -13.74 0.31 25.61
C SER A 238 -15.10 -0.36 25.80
N THR A 239 -15.77 -0.09 26.93
CA THR A 239 -17.07 -0.68 27.27
C THR A 239 -18.24 0.26 26.94
N SER A 240 -18.02 1.56 27.02
CA SER A 240 -19.06 2.61 26.82
C SER A 240 -18.78 3.52 25.62
N GLY A 241 -17.84 3.15 24.74
CA GLY A 241 -17.49 3.95 23.58
C GLY A 241 -16.60 5.15 23.89
N GLU A 242 -15.99 5.20 25.08
CA GLU A 242 -14.97 6.18 25.42
C GLU A 242 -13.73 5.99 24.54
N LEU A 243 -13.09 7.11 24.16
CA LEU A 243 -11.85 7.08 23.38
C LEU A 243 -10.68 6.51 24.18
N LEU A 244 -10.61 6.90 25.46
CA LEU A 244 -9.56 6.53 26.39
C LEU A 244 -10.17 5.74 27.57
N PRO A 245 -10.15 4.40 27.54
CA PRO A 245 -10.56 3.59 28.68
C PRO A 245 -9.77 3.91 29.94
N THR A 246 -10.41 3.90 31.11
CA THR A 246 -9.81 4.32 32.40
C THR A 246 -8.44 3.71 32.66
N GLY A 247 -8.25 2.42 32.34
CA GLY A 247 -7.00 1.70 32.57
C GLY A 247 -5.79 2.19 31.74
N ILE A 248 -6.01 2.93 30.64
CA ILE A 248 -4.93 3.36 29.73
C ILE A 248 -4.16 4.59 30.25
N PHE A 249 -4.75 5.38 31.15
CA PHE A 249 -4.16 6.65 31.61
C PHE A 249 -2.84 6.45 32.36
N SER A 250 -2.77 5.47 33.26
CA SER A 250 -1.57 5.21 34.06
C SER A 250 -0.37 4.79 33.18
N PRO A 251 -0.50 3.82 32.24
CA PRO A 251 0.58 3.50 31.31
C PRO A 251 1.05 4.68 30.45
N ILE A 252 0.13 5.51 29.94
CA ILE A 252 0.49 6.68 29.14
C ILE A 252 1.23 7.73 29.98
N ARG A 253 0.75 8.06 31.20
CA ARG A 253 1.44 8.98 32.10
C ARG A 253 2.83 8.48 32.48
N SER A 254 2.98 7.18 32.70
CA SER A 254 4.27 6.56 32.96
C SER A 254 5.22 6.66 31.76
N ALA A 255 4.72 6.53 30.54
CA ALA A 255 5.49 6.70 29.32
C ALA A 255 5.90 8.17 29.10
N LEU A 256 4.99 9.11 29.30
CA LEU A 256 5.26 10.55 29.16
C LEU A 256 6.38 11.07 30.08
N LYS A 257 6.61 10.41 31.21
CA LYS A 257 7.76 10.70 32.08
C LYS A 257 9.11 10.23 31.53
N LYS A 258 9.09 9.33 30.54
CA LYS A 258 10.29 8.72 29.94
C LYS A 258 10.67 9.33 28.59
N GLY A 259 9.68 9.90 27.88
CA GLY A 259 9.88 10.50 26.57
C GLY A 259 8.54 10.76 25.85
N PRO A 260 8.61 11.16 24.59
CA PRO A 260 7.41 11.46 23.81
C PRO A 260 6.55 10.22 23.59
N VAL A 261 5.23 10.41 23.57
CA VAL A 261 4.24 9.36 23.30
C VAL A 261 3.58 9.62 21.95
N LEU A 262 3.53 8.61 21.10
CA LEU A 262 2.89 8.66 19.80
C LEU A 262 1.48 8.09 19.87
N PHE A 263 0.50 8.86 19.41
CA PHE A 263 -0.86 8.40 19.14
C PHE A 263 -1.06 8.24 17.64
N ILE A 264 -1.52 7.08 17.21
CA ILE A 264 -1.91 6.84 15.83
C ILE A 264 -3.39 7.21 15.67
N ALA A 265 -3.63 8.30 14.93
CA ALA A 265 -4.96 8.75 14.58
C ALA A 265 -5.44 8.05 13.30
N PRO A 266 -6.72 7.74 13.15
CA PRO A 266 -7.27 7.28 11.89
C PRO A 266 -7.08 8.35 10.80
N ARG A 267 -6.82 7.94 9.55
CA ARG A 267 -6.73 8.86 8.40
C ARG A 267 -8.02 9.67 8.25
N LYS A 268 -7.91 10.94 7.85
CA LYS A 268 -9.06 11.75 7.38
C LYS A 268 -9.74 10.99 6.25
N GLY A 269 -11.01 10.60 6.43
CA GLY A 269 -11.73 9.78 5.45
C GLY A 269 -12.08 8.37 5.96
N TYR A 270 -11.58 7.91 7.09
CA TYR A 270 -12.20 6.86 7.90
C TYR A 270 -13.51 7.43 8.46
N SER A 271 -14.46 7.43 7.61
CA SER A 271 -15.65 8.23 7.55
C SER A 271 -16.51 8.11 8.79
N GLN A 272 -17.12 9.20 9.10
CA GLN A 272 -18.20 9.32 10.04
C GLN A 272 -19.41 8.50 9.52
N SER A 273 -19.37 7.18 9.74
CA SER A 273 -20.53 6.33 9.45
C SER A 273 -21.70 6.79 10.30
N ILE A 274 -22.88 6.81 9.70
CA ILE A 274 -24.12 7.18 10.40
C ILE A 274 -24.62 5.99 11.18
N LEU A 275 -24.85 6.21 12.49
CA LEU A 275 -25.59 5.30 13.36
C LEU A 275 -26.91 5.95 13.78
N CYS A 276 -27.96 5.16 13.80
CA CYS A 276 -29.22 5.59 14.36
C CYS A 276 -29.07 5.88 15.86
N SER A 277 -29.54 7.03 16.32
CA SER A 277 -29.49 7.40 17.74
C SER A 277 -30.42 6.53 18.59
N GLN A 278 -31.47 5.98 18.01
CA GLN A 278 -32.50 5.22 18.71
C GLN A 278 -32.16 3.72 18.80
N CYS A 279 -31.90 3.04 17.67
CA CYS A 279 -31.68 1.61 17.63
C CYS A 279 -30.22 1.19 17.51
N ARG A 280 -29.29 2.15 17.42
CA ARG A 280 -27.83 1.94 17.31
C ARG A 280 -27.37 1.16 16.08
N ASN A 281 -28.24 0.87 15.15
CA ASN A 281 -27.86 0.20 13.89
C ASN A 281 -27.07 1.13 12.99
N VAL A 282 -26.04 0.56 12.34
CA VAL A 282 -25.24 1.22 11.30
C VAL A 282 -26.11 1.40 10.07
N SER A 283 -26.09 2.61 9.49
CA SER A 283 -26.80 2.88 8.25
C SER A 283 -26.06 2.26 7.06
N LEU A 284 -26.76 1.40 6.33
CA LEU A 284 -26.28 0.77 5.10
C LEU A 284 -27.14 1.22 3.91
N CYS A 285 -26.50 1.38 2.77
CA CYS A 285 -27.15 1.58 1.48
C CYS A 285 -27.64 0.24 0.91
N GLU A 286 -28.59 0.26 -0.01
CA GLU A 286 -29.04 -0.92 -0.77
C GLU A 286 -27.90 -1.67 -1.47
N CYS A 287 -26.81 -0.97 -1.86
CA CYS A 287 -25.62 -1.60 -2.43
C CYS A 287 -24.67 -2.25 -1.40
N GLY A 288 -25.06 -2.27 -0.10
CA GLY A 288 -24.22 -2.78 0.99
C GLY A 288 -23.16 -1.78 1.51
N GLY A 289 -23.00 -0.63 0.86
CA GLY A 289 -22.07 0.42 1.31
C GLY A 289 -22.56 1.12 2.58
N ARG A 290 -21.64 1.54 3.44
CA ARG A 290 -21.98 2.36 4.61
C ARG A 290 -22.43 3.75 4.18
N VAL A 291 -23.51 4.23 4.79
CA VAL A 291 -23.92 5.63 4.65
C VAL A 291 -23.10 6.49 5.60
N LEU A 292 -22.56 7.57 5.09
CA LEU A 292 -21.60 8.40 5.80
C LEU A 292 -21.78 9.89 5.49
N GLN A 293 -21.32 10.74 6.37
CA GLN A 293 -21.21 12.16 6.15
C GLN A 293 -19.73 12.58 6.07
N ARG A 294 -19.32 13.20 4.98
CA ARG A 294 -17.96 13.69 4.77
C ARG A 294 -17.82 15.16 5.22
N GLY A 295 -17.59 15.36 6.51
CA GLY A 295 -17.43 16.69 7.11
C GLY A 295 -18.73 17.29 7.65
N ALA A 296 -18.61 18.32 8.50
CA ALA A 296 -19.75 19.00 9.08
C ALA A 296 -20.59 19.72 8.01
N GLY A 297 -21.90 19.49 8.02
CA GLY A 297 -22.84 20.15 7.09
C GLY A 297 -22.82 19.63 5.64
N ARG A 298 -22.05 18.58 5.32
CA ARG A 298 -22.03 17.98 3.98
C ARG A 298 -23.13 16.93 3.81
N VAL A 299 -23.45 16.65 2.56
CA VAL A 299 -24.47 15.68 2.17
C VAL A 299 -24.13 14.30 2.73
N ILE A 300 -25.16 13.61 3.21
CA ILE A 300 -25.10 12.21 3.61
C ILE A 300 -25.11 11.37 2.35
N GLU A 301 -24.12 10.50 2.18
CA GLU A 301 -23.96 9.70 0.96
C GLU A 301 -23.44 8.28 1.23
N CYS A 302 -23.66 7.37 0.29
CA CYS A 302 -23.10 6.03 0.34
C CYS A 302 -21.59 6.03 0.03
N SER A 303 -20.82 5.26 0.79
CA SER A 303 -19.37 5.11 0.60
C SER A 303 -18.97 4.40 -0.71
N ILE A 304 -19.88 3.63 -1.31
CA ILE A 304 -19.61 2.83 -2.51
C ILE A 304 -20.22 3.48 -3.75
N CYS A 305 -21.55 3.60 -3.81
CA CYS A 305 -22.25 4.07 -5.00
C CYS A 305 -22.51 5.59 -5.01
N GLN A 306 -22.18 6.29 -3.92
CA GLN A 306 -22.38 7.74 -3.75
C GLN A 306 -23.85 8.19 -3.81
N LYS A 307 -24.83 7.26 -3.69
CA LYS A 307 -26.24 7.62 -3.55
C LYS A 307 -26.39 8.59 -2.38
N SER A 308 -27.02 9.73 -2.64
CA SER A 308 -27.26 10.78 -1.66
C SER A 308 -28.51 10.49 -0.83
N TYR A 309 -28.50 10.88 0.44
CA TYR A 309 -29.57 10.72 1.41
C TYR A 309 -29.89 12.07 2.09
N PRO A 310 -30.50 13.05 1.38
CA PRO A 310 -30.78 14.37 1.95
C PRO A 310 -31.71 14.28 3.16
N ASP A 311 -32.71 13.41 3.13
CA ASP A 311 -33.70 13.17 4.19
C ASP A 311 -33.47 11.79 4.81
N TRP A 312 -32.27 11.57 5.36
CA TRP A 312 -31.91 10.28 5.93
C TRP A 312 -32.88 9.84 7.03
N SER A 313 -33.34 8.62 6.95
CA SER A 313 -34.08 7.90 8.00
C SER A 313 -33.49 6.50 8.21
N CYS A 314 -33.60 6.00 9.42
CA CYS A 314 -33.12 4.67 9.77
C CYS A 314 -33.97 3.59 9.11
N ALA A 315 -33.36 2.69 8.35
CA ALA A 315 -34.06 1.58 7.70
C ALA A 315 -34.74 0.61 8.69
N TRP A 316 -34.30 0.59 9.95
CA TRP A 316 -34.79 -0.33 10.98
C TRP A 316 -35.94 0.24 11.83
N CYS A 317 -35.80 1.49 12.30
CA CYS A 317 -36.74 2.09 13.24
C CYS A 317 -37.33 3.41 12.77
N GLN A 318 -37.05 3.83 11.53
CA GLN A 318 -37.56 5.05 10.87
C GLN A 318 -37.19 6.35 11.59
N SER A 319 -36.33 6.31 12.61
CA SER A 319 -35.85 7.51 13.29
C SER A 319 -34.99 8.35 12.36
N GLN A 320 -35.19 9.66 12.36
CA GLN A 320 -34.36 10.62 11.63
C GLN A 320 -33.17 11.15 12.44
N LYS A 321 -33.07 10.74 13.72
CA LYS A 321 -31.98 11.14 14.61
C LYS A 321 -30.81 10.18 14.45
N PHE A 322 -29.65 10.74 14.13
CA PHE A 322 -28.41 9.96 14.01
C PHE A 322 -27.27 10.62 14.78
N PHE A 323 -26.24 9.86 15.05
CA PHE A 323 -24.93 10.37 15.45
C PHE A 323 -23.86 9.82 14.50
N LEU A 324 -22.80 10.60 14.34
CA LEU A 324 -21.70 10.24 13.48
C LEU A 324 -20.73 9.36 14.26
N MET A 325 -20.49 8.16 13.75
CA MET A 325 -19.49 7.24 14.29
C MET A 325 -18.13 7.60 13.71
N GLY A 326 -17.23 8.04 14.54
CA GLY A 326 -15.88 8.46 14.18
C GLY A 326 -15.61 9.89 14.64
N ARG A 327 -14.48 10.06 15.30
CA ARG A 327 -14.01 11.37 15.73
C ARG A 327 -13.12 11.93 14.62
N GLY A 328 -13.36 13.17 14.18
CA GLY A 328 -12.42 13.87 13.30
C GLY A 328 -11.06 14.02 14.00
N SER A 329 -9.97 14.13 13.24
CA SER A 329 -8.61 14.26 13.80
C SER A 329 -8.47 15.41 14.79
N GLU A 330 -9.14 16.54 14.56
CA GLU A 330 -9.15 17.70 15.47
C GLU A 330 -9.80 17.39 16.83
N ARG A 331 -10.95 16.70 16.82
CA ARG A 331 -11.61 16.29 18.05
C ARG A 331 -10.80 15.24 18.81
N PHE A 332 -10.13 14.35 18.07
CA PHE A 332 -9.21 13.36 18.62
C PHE A 332 -8.05 14.06 19.37
N ALA A 333 -7.42 15.06 18.75
CA ALA A 333 -6.35 15.84 19.36
C ALA A 333 -6.82 16.63 20.59
N GLN A 334 -8.00 17.24 20.51
CA GLN A 334 -8.59 17.98 21.65
C GLN A 334 -8.88 17.05 22.84
N GLU A 335 -9.46 15.86 22.62
CA GLU A 335 -9.76 14.90 23.68
C GLU A 335 -8.47 14.39 24.36
N ILE A 336 -7.42 14.10 23.56
CA ILE A 336 -6.12 13.67 24.09
C ILE A 336 -5.46 14.83 24.88
N GLY A 337 -5.47 16.05 24.35
CA GLY A 337 -4.89 17.20 25.05
C GLY A 337 -5.57 17.49 26.40
N ARG A 338 -6.89 17.36 26.47
CA ARG A 338 -7.65 17.50 27.75
C ARG A 338 -7.35 16.36 28.72
N ALA A 339 -7.08 15.15 28.22
CA ALA A 339 -6.80 13.97 29.04
C ALA A 339 -5.42 14.01 29.71
N PHE A 340 -4.48 14.73 29.09
CA PHE A 340 -3.09 14.83 29.56
C PHE A 340 -2.63 16.30 29.66
N PRO A 341 -3.22 17.08 30.58
CA PRO A 341 -2.83 18.50 30.76
C PRO A 341 -1.35 18.59 31.16
N GLY A 342 -0.69 19.66 30.70
CA GLY A 342 0.73 19.91 30.98
C GLY A 342 1.69 19.33 29.94
N PHE A 343 1.21 18.56 28.95
CA PHE A 343 2.02 18.07 27.84
C PHE A 343 1.65 18.75 26.53
N ALA A 344 2.65 19.18 25.77
CA ALA A 344 2.44 19.75 24.45
C ALA A 344 1.91 18.67 23.49
N VAL A 345 0.90 19.02 22.69
CA VAL A 345 0.34 18.15 21.65
C VAL A 345 0.76 18.66 20.29
N THR A 346 1.39 17.81 19.51
CA THR A 346 1.85 18.10 18.15
C THR A 346 1.16 17.17 17.18
N GLU A 347 0.54 17.72 16.12
CA GLU A 347 -0.13 16.95 15.08
C GLU A 347 0.74 16.83 13.82
N SER A 348 0.76 15.62 13.24
CA SER A 348 1.41 15.33 11.96
C SER A 348 0.44 14.56 11.06
N SER A 349 -0.25 15.27 10.16
CA SER A 349 -1.26 14.67 9.27
C SER A 349 -1.59 15.57 8.08
N GLY A 350 -2.09 14.98 6.99
CA GLY A 350 -2.60 15.72 5.83
C GLY A 350 -1.55 16.63 5.19
N GLU A 351 -1.79 17.94 5.18
CA GLU A 351 -0.90 18.95 4.61
C GLU A 351 0.25 19.36 5.55
N ARG A 352 0.14 19.03 6.82
CA ARG A 352 1.13 19.35 7.87
C ARG A 352 1.84 18.09 8.35
N ILE A 353 2.62 17.49 7.48
CA ILE A 353 3.42 16.32 7.84
C ILE A 353 4.78 16.77 8.35
N LEU A 354 5.12 16.34 9.56
CA LEU A 354 6.41 16.59 10.17
C LEU A 354 7.39 15.45 9.83
N ASP A 355 8.62 15.80 9.48
CA ASP A 355 9.66 14.79 9.24
C ASP A 355 10.29 14.30 10.52
N LYS A 356 10.54 15.20 11.45
CA LYS A 356 11.22 14.91 12.72
C LYS A 356 10.47 15.53 13.90
N TYR A 357 10.48 14.82 15.02
CA TYR A 357 10.05 15.31 16.32
C TYR A 357 11.26 15.32 17.27
N LEU A 358 11.74 16.51 17.61
CA LEU A 358 13.02 16.69 18.31
C LEU A 358 12.87 16.96 19.82
N LEU A 359 11.64 17.14 20.31
CA LEU A 359 11.39 17.32 21.74
C LEU A 359 11.56 15.99 22.49
N ASN A 360 12.05 16.09 23.74
CA ASN A 360 12.29 14.91 24.58
C ASN A 360 11.04 14.43 25.32
N ASP A 361 9.95 15.18 25.26
CA ASP A 361 8.66 14.88 25.91
C ASP A 361 7.49 15.28 25.02
N GLY A 362 6.26 15.14 25.53
CA GLY A 362 5.06 15.57 24.84
C GLY A 362 4.34 14.46 24.08
N ILE A 363 3.29 14.84 23.42
CA ILE A 363 2.37 13.96 22.70
C ILE A 363 2.43 14.29 21.21
N VAL A 364 2.67 13.26 20.41
CA VAL A 364 2.58 13.35 18.95
C VAL A 364 1.36 12.59 18.49
N ILE A 365 0.52 13.23 17.69
CA ILE A 365 -0.64 12.61 17.04
C ILE A 365 -0.36 12.56 15.55
N ALA A 366 -0.24 11.35 15.01
CA ALA A 366 0.09 11.16 13.61
C ALA A 366 -0.87 10.18 12.92
N THR A 367 -1.15 10.43 11.64
CA THR A 367 -1.81 9.41 10.81
C THR A 367 -0.79 8.39 10.32
N PRO A 368 -1.18 7.13 10.03
CA PRO A 368 -0.30 6.15 9.40
C PRO A 368 0.35 6.73 8.14
N GLY A 369 1.67 6.65 8.03
CA GLY A 369 2.45 7.25 6.94
C GLY A 369 2.92 8.70 7.20
N ALA A 370 2.43 9.37 8.26
CA ALA A 370 2.87 10.71 8.64
C ALA A 370 3.61 10.73 10.00
N ILE A 371 4.07 9.60 10.48
CA ILE A 371 4.78 9.47 11.76
C ILE A 371 6.13 10.20 11.65
N PRO A 372 6.37 11.25 12.45
CA PRO A 372 7.66 11.92 12.47
C PRO A 372 8.72 11.04 13.14
N LYS A 373 9.95 11.12 12.66
CA LYS A 373 11.07 10.42 13.26
C LYS A 373 11.44 11.06 14.59
N SER A 374 11.39 10.30 15.67
CA SER A 374 11.96 10.69 16.95
C SER A 374 13.37 10.08 17.10
N PRO A 375 14.42 10.87 17.44
CA PRO A 375 15.79 10.36 17.48
C PRO A 375 16.01 9.18 18.43
N LYS A 376 15.26 9.15 19.54
CA LYS A 376 15.33 8.08 20.55
C LYS A 376 14.15 7.09 20.42
N GLY A 377 13.26 7.29 19.46
CA GLY A 377 11.99 6.59 19.38
C GLY A 377 10.95 7.13 20.37
N TYR A 378 9.76 6.55 20.36
CA TYR A 378 8.66 6.92 21.26
C TYR A 378 8.63 6.00 22.48
N SER A 379 8.41 6.57 23.67
CA SER A 379 8.31 5.83 24.94
C SER A 379 7.05 4.97 25.05
N ALA A 380 6.04 5.26 24.26
CA ALA A 380 4.90 4.39 23.95
C ALA A 380 4.30 4.76 22.61
N VAL A 381 3.72 3.78 21.93
CA VAL A 381 2.81 4.00 20.80
C VAL A 381 1.41 3.58 21.23
N VAL A 382 0.44 4.46 21.05
CA VAL A 382 -0.96 4.27 21.44
C VAL A 382 -1.82 4.23 20.18
N ILE A 383 -2.56 3.15 19.99
CA ILE A 383 -3.51 3.02 18.88
C ILE A 383 -4.90 2.83 19.46
N LEU A 384 -5.75 3.80 19.23
CA LEU A 384 -7.12 3.80 19.75
C LEU A 384 -8.07 3.23 18.70
N GLU A 385 -9.22 2.72 19.16
CA GLU A 385 -10.28 2.17 18.29
C GLU A 385 -9.77 1.13 17.27
N CYS A 386 -8.83 0.24 17.66
CA CYS A 386 -8.20 -0.73 16.75
C CYS A 386 -9.19 -1.67 16.04
N ASP A 387 -10.30 -2.06 16.72
CA ASP A 387 -11.33 -2.92 16.12
C ASP A 387 -11.90 -2.33 14.82
N ARG A 388 -11.90 -0.99 14.72
CA ARG A 388 -12.36 -0.29 13.50
C ARG A 388 -11.43 -0.47 12.32
N LEU A 389 -10.14 -0.65 12.55
CA LEU A 389 -9.18 -0.90 11.48
C LEU A 389 -9.49 -2.23 10.77
N PHE A 390 -9.96 -3.23 11.53
CA PHE A 390 -10.29 -4.55 11.03
C PHE A 390 -11.70 -4.66 10.44
N SER A 391 -12.63 -3.79 10.86
CA SER A 391 -14.05 -3.89 10.51
C SER A 391 -14.47 -3.12 9.24
N GLN A 392 -13.54 -2.72 8.40
CA GLN A 392 -13.87 -2.02 7.16
C GLN A 392 -14.37 -2.97 6.08
N ALA A 393 -15.34 -2.51 5.28
CA ALA A 393 -15.89 -3.27 4.16
C ALA A 393 -14.93 -3.25 2.96
N ASP A 394 -13.77 -3.85 3.12
CA ASP A 394 -12.72 -3.94 2.10
C ASP A 394 -11.92 -5.22 2.29
N VAL A 395 -11.66 -5.91 1.22
CA VAL A 395 -10.90 -7.17 1.18
C VAL A 395 -9.50 -7.04 1.80
N ARG A 396 -8.92 -5.82 1.78
CA ARG A 396 -7.57 -5.55 2.35
C ARG A 396 -7.60 -4.96 3.75
N SER A 397 -8.76 -4.87 4.40
CA SER A 397 -8.88 -4.24 5.73
C SER A 397 -8.00 -4.92 6.78
N GLN A 398 -7.97 -6.26 6.80
CA GLN A 398 -7.14 -7.06 7.70
C GLN A 398 -5.65 -6.80 7.48
N GLU A 399 -5.20 -6.81 6.22
CA GLU A 399 -3.84 -6.53 5.81
C GLU A 399 -3.40 -5.11 6.21
N ARG A 400 -4.23 -4.09 5.91
CA ARG A 400 -3.95 -2.70 6.29
C ARG A 400 -3.87 -2.50 7.80
N ALA A 401 -4.82 -3.06 8.55
CA ALA A 401 -4.81 -2.99 10.00
C ALA A 401 -3.53 -3.59 10.58
N ARG A 402 -3.17 -4.79 10.13
CA ARG A 402 -1.92 -5.47 10.50
C ARG A 402 -0.70 -4.63 10.14
N GLY A 403 -0.64 -4.11 8.92
CA GLY A 403 0.44 -3.23 8.46
C GLY A 403 0.62 -2.00 9.36
N ILE A 404 -0.46 -1.31 9.73
CA ILE A 404 -0.43 -0.17 10.65
C ILE A 404 0.10 -0.57 12.02
N LEU A 405 -0.41 -1.64 12.60
CA LEU A 405 -0.04 -2.08 13.94
C LEU A 405 1.44 -2.48 14.03
N PHE A 406 1.92 -3.29 13.11
CA PHE A 406 3.31 -3.75 13.08
C PHE A 406 4.28 -2.62 12.72
N SER A 407 3.97 -1.78 11.72
CA SER A 407 4.85 -0.67 11.35
C SER A 407 4.95 0.42 12.41
N SER A 408 3.84 0.71 13.12
CA SER A 408 3.85 1.68 14.22
C SER A 408 4.78 1.26 15.36
N ALA A 409 4.92 -0.04 15.61
CA ALA A 409 5.83 -0.56 16.61
C ALA A 409 7.32 -0.34 16.26
N GLY A 410 7.64 -0.12 14.98
CA GLY A 410 8.98 0.29 14.54
C GLY A 410 9.42 1.65 15.08
N SER A 411 8.46 2.51 15.42
CA SER A 411 8.72 3.85 15.96
C SER A 411 9.00 3.89 17.48
N LEU A 412 8.84 2.76 18.17
CA LEU A 412 9.11 2.65 19.60
C LEU A 412 10.59 2.83 19.94
N ALA A 413 10.86 3.40 21.09
CA ALA A 413 12.17 3.29 21.73
C ALA A 413 12.40 1.86 22.26
N SER A 414 13.64 1.46 22.39
CA SER A 414 13.99 0.14 22.94
C SER A 414 13.39 -0.05 24.34
N GLY A 415 12.76 -1.20 24.59
CA GLY A 415 12.11 -1.50 25.86
C GLY A 415 10.77 -0.79 26.11
N SER A 416 10.27 -0.03 25.14
CA SER A 416 8.97 0.65 25.19
C SER A 416 7.83 -0.28 24.81
N GLN A 417 6.57 0.17 24.99
CA GLN A 417 5.39 -0.67 24.87
C GLN A 417 4.38 -0.13 23.85
N LEU A 418 3.63 -1.04 23.27
CA LEU A 418 2.48 -0.77 22.42
C LEU A 418 1.18 -0.85 23.26
N LEU A 419 0.37 0.20 23.24
CA LEU A 419 -0.89 0.30 23.95
C LEU A 419 -2.03 0.31 22.95
N LEU A 420 -2.93 -0.65 23.02
CA LEU A 420 -4.01 -0.85 22.05
C LEU A 420 -5.37 -0.77 22.72
N VAL A 421 -6.27 0.04 22.20
CA VAL A 421 -7.69 -0.04 22.57
C VAL A 421 -8.37 -0.99 21.60
N ILE A 422 -8.53 -2.24 22.03
CA ILE A 422 -9.01 -3.38 21.25
C ILE A 422 -9.61 -4.45 22.17
N SER A 423 -10.45 -5.31 21.63
CA SER A 423 -10.93 -6.50 22.36
C SER A 423 -9.78 -7.36 22.88
N HIS A 424 -9.81 -7.75 24.15
CA HIS A 424 -8.77 -8.56 24.79
C HIS A 424 -8.51 -9.91 24.14
N ASN A 425 -9.49 -10.46 23.42
CA ASN A 425 -9.40 -11.75 22.74
C ASN A 425 -8.98 -11.62 21.27
N HIS A 426 -8.61 -10.44 20.80
CA HIS A 426 -8.26 -10.24 19.40
C HIS A 426 -6.93 -10.93 19.06
N PRO A 427 -6.86 -11.78 18.00
CA PRO A 427 -5.67 -12.59 17.68
C PRO A 427 -4.40 -11.77 17.42
N VAL A 428 -4.56 -10.51 16.99
CA VAL A 428 -3.43 -9.62 16.71
C VAL A 428 -2.54 -9.38 17.93
N LEU A 429 -3.08 -9.47 19.14
CA LEU A 429 -2.33 -9.26 20.39
C LEU A 429 -1.21 -10.30 20.53
N SER A 430 -1.53 -11.57 20.35
CA SER A 430 -0.54 -12.65 20.39
C SER A 430 0.50 -12.51 19.28
N ALA A 431 0.06 -12.12 18.07
CA ALA A 431 0.95 -11.92 16.93
C ALA A 431 1.94 -10.77 17.16
N LEU A 432 1.49 -9.65 17.72
CA LEU A 432 2.34 -8.50 18.06
C LEU A 432 3.30 -8.82 19.21
N SER A 433 2.80 -9.42 20.30
CA SER A 433 3.63 -9.76 21.45
C SER A 433 4.75 -10.74 21.10
N ALA A 434 4.45 -11.75 20.28
CA ALA A 434 5.43 -12.72 19.79
C ALA A 434 6.23 -12.24 18.57
N TRP A 435 5.92 -11.07 18.04
CA TRP A 435 6.44 -10.50 16.78
C TRP A 435 6.34 -11.46 15.59
N LYS A 436 5.21 -12.17 15.49
CA LYS A 436 4.92 -13.20 14.49
C LYS A 436 3.66 -12.87 13.68
N PRO A 437 3.75 -12.06 12.60
CA PRO A 437 2.59 -11.76 11.76
C PRO A 437 1.95 -13.01 11.14
N SER A 438 2.72 -14.11 10.95
CA SER A 438 2.20 -15.37 10.43
C SER A 438 1.04 -15.98 11.24
N LEU A 439 0.93 -15.68 12.54
CA LEU A 439 -0.19 -16.15 13.36
C LEU A 439 -1.56 -15.63 12.88
N ILE A 440 -1.56 -14.49 12.20
CA ILE A 440 -2.78 -13.91 11.60
C ILE A 440 -2.82 -14.02 10.08
N THR A 441 -1.69 -13.89 9.39
CA THR A 441 -1.69 -14.01 7.93
C THR A 441 -2.09 -15.39 7.44
N SER A 442 -1.71 -16.46 8.15
CA SER A 442 -2.11 -17.83 7.79
C SER A 442 -3.61 -18.06 7.93
N LYS A 443 -4.26 -17.43 8.93
CA LYS A 443 -5.72 -17.47 9.04
C LYS A 443 -6.37 -16.68 7.91
N GLU A 444 -5.90 -15.46 7.67
CA GLU A 444 -6.40 -14.62 6.58
C GLU A 444 -6.29 -15.31 5.21
N LEU A 445 -5.21 -16.03 4.94
CA LEU A 445 -5.05 -16.80 3.70
C LEU A 445 -6.09 -17.92 3.60
N ARG A 446 -6.29 -18.71 4.65
CA ARG A 446 -7.34 -19.76 4.66
C ARG A 446 -8.73 -19.18 4.41
N ASP A 447 -9.08 -18.09 5.13
CA ASP A 447 -10.37 -17.43 4.97
C ASP A 447 -10.57 -16.93 3.52
N ARG A 448 -9.51 -16.40 2.87
CA ARG A 448 -9.53 -15.95 1.48
C ARG A 448 -9.61 -17.11 0.48
N GLU A 449 -8.94 -18.22 0.75
CA GLU A 449 -8.99 -19.44 -0.07
C GLU A 449 -10.40 -20.02 -0.07
N GLU A 450 -11.02 -20.16 1.10
CA GLU A 450 -12.37 -20.69 1.27
C GLU A 450 -13.41 -19.90 0.46
N VAL A 451 -13.30 -18.56 0.46
CA VAL A 451 -14.23 -17.71 -0.31
C VAL A 451 -13.79 -17.42 -1.75
N GLY A 452 -12.64 -17.92 -2.18
CA GLY A 452 -12.07 -17.70 -3.51
C GLY A 452 -11.75 -16.24 -3.78
N PHE A 453 -11.03 -15.58 -2.85
CA PHE A 453 -10.54 -14.21 -3.01
C PHE A 453 -9.04 -14.18 -3.35
N PRO A 454 -8.54 -13.05 -3.93
CA PRO A 454 -7.10 -12.88 -4.10
C PRO A 454 -6.33 -13.10 -2.79
N PRO A 455 -5.20 -13.81 -2.81
CA PRO A 455 -4.37 -14.17 -3.97
C PRO A 455 -4.65 -15.54 -4.61
N PHE A 456 -5.74 -16.21 -4.28
CA PHE A 456 -6.13 -17.50 -4.88
C PHE A 456 -6.89 -17.34 -6.20
N THR A 457 -7.40 -16.16 -6.46
CA THR A 457 -8.05 -15.79 -7.72
C THR A 457 -7.46 -14.49 -8.25
N ARG A 458 -7.56 -14.31 -9.56
CA ARG A 458 -7.38 -13.02 -10.21
C ARG A 458 -8.72 -12.29 -10.24
N SER A 459 -8.70 -11.00 -10.03
CA SER A 459 -9.90 -10.16 -10.05
C SER A 459 -9.82 -9.12 -11.16
N LEU A 460 -10.91 -8.97 -11.90
CA LEU A 460 -11.09 -7.92 -12.91
C LEU A 460 -12.37 -7.14 -12.56
N SER A 461 -12.23 -5.83 -12.38
CA SER A 461 -13.35 -4.92 -12.17
C SER A 461 -13.71 -4.22 -13.48
N LEU A 462 -14.98 -4.32 -13.88
CA LEU A 462 -15.52 -3.65 -15.06
C LEU A 462 -16.53 -2.59 -14.61
N GLU A 463 -16.34 -1.35 -15.05
CA GLU A 463 -17.31 -0.28 -14.85
C GLU A 463 -17.91 0.10 -16.21
N ILE A 464 -19.24 0.05 -16.27
CA ILE A 464 -20.01 0.27 -17.49
C ILE A 464 -21.26 1.10 -17.19
N GLU A 465 -21.89 1.62 -18.23
CA GLU A 465 -23.18 2.27 -18.09
C GLU A 465 -24.24 1.28 -17.55
N ALA A 466 -25.08 1.73 -16.62
CA ALA A 466 -26.03 0.86 -15.94
C ALA A 466 -27.01 0.17 -16.91
N SER A 467 -27.36 0.84 -18.02
CA SER A 467 -28.22 0.29 -19.08
C SER A 467 -27.59 -0.89 -19.83
N GLU A 468 -26.26 -0.95 -19.91
CA GLU A 468 -25.52 -1.99 -20.63
C GLU A 468 -25.21 -3.22 -19.76
N ALA A 469 -25.29 -3.08 -18.43
CA ALA A 469 -24.91 -4.12 -17.49
C ALA A 469 -25.66 -5.47 -17.71
N PRO A 470 -26.97 -5.50 -17.95
CA PRO A 470 -27.69 -6.77 -18.22
C PRO A 470 -27.21 -7.47 -19.49
N ALA A 471 -26.89 -6.70 -20.53
CA ALA A 471 -26.40 -7.25 -21.81
C ALA A 471 -25.00 -7.86 -21.63
N LEU A 472 -24.09 -7.15 -20.90
CA LEU A 472 -22.76 -7.66 -20.60
C LEU A 472 -22.81 -8.95 -19.76
N VAL A 473 -23.67 -9.02 -18.73
CA VAL A 473 -23.81 -10.22 -17.91
C VAL A 473 -24.28 -11.43 -18.76
N ARG A 474 -25.25 -11.22 -19.66
CA ARG A 474 -25.68 -12.28 -20.59
C ARG A 474 -24.54 -12.72 -21.51
N GLY A 475 -23.79 -11.75 -22.06
CA GLY A 475 -22.64 -12.03 -22.92
C GLY A 475 -21.55 -12.84 -22.22
N LEU A 476 -21.22 -12.48 -20.97
CA LEU A 476 -20.24 -13.21 -20.15
C LEU A 476 -20.70 -14.64 -19.84
N LYS A 477 -21.98 -14.84 -19.48
CA LYS A 477 -22.53 -16.17 -19.25
C LYS A 477 -22.56 -17.02 -20.54
N SER A 478 -22.88 -16.40 -21.67
CA SER A 478 -22.81 -17.07 -22.98
C SER A 478 -21.36 -17.45 -23.34
N ALA A 479 -20.40 -16.58 -23.03
CA ALA A 479 -18.98 -16.89 -23.22
C ALA A 479 -18.51 -18.07 -22.36
N GLN A 480 -18.96 -18.16 -21.09
CA GLN A 480 -18.72 -19.34 -20.25
C GLN A 480 -19.31 -20.62 -20.84
N SER A 481 -20.58 -20.58 -21.25
CA SER A 481 -21.26 -21.74 -21.86
C SER A 481 -20.60 -22.19 -23.17
N ALA A 482 -19.98 -21.25 -23.90
CA ALA A 482 -19.24 -21.52 -25.14
C ALA A 482 -17.77 -21.88 -24.92
N GLY A 483 -17.32 -22.04 -23.68
CA GLY A 483 -15.90 -22.35 -23.35
C GLY A 483 -14.88 -21.24 -23.66
N ARG A 484 -15.36 -20.00 -23.92
CA ARG A 484 -14.50 -18.83 -24.15
C ARG A 484 -14.06 -18.13 -22.87
N LEU A 485 -14.75 -18.38 -21.78
CA LEU A 485 -14.38 -18.04 -20.41
C LEU A 485 -14.34 -19.34 -19.60
N PRO A 486 -13.39 -19.50 -18.66
CA PRO A 486 -13.39 -20.65 -17.77
C PRO A 486 -14.73 -20.77 -17.02
N ILE A 487 -15.22 -21.98 -16.87
CA ILE A 487 -16.48 -22.24 -16.15
C ILE A 487 -16.40 -21.84 -14.67
N SER A 488 -15.20 -21.88 -14.12
CA SER A 488 -14.85 -21.45 -12.77
C SER A 488 -14.92 -19.93 -12.55
N THR A 489 -15.06 -19.12 -13.63
CA THR A 489 -15.16 -17.66 -13.52
C THR A 489 -16.43 -17.28 -12.77
N ARG A 490 -16.26 -16.62 -11.62
CA ARG A 490 -17.38 -16.06 -10.86
C ARG A 490 -17.69 -14.65 -11.35
N ILE A 491 -18.93 -14.42 -11.75
CA ILE A 491 -19.44 -13.11 -12.21
C ILE A 491 -20.27 -12.53 -11.06
N LEU A 492 -19.76 -11.51 -10.39
CA LEU A 492 -20.39 -10.85 -9.25
C LEU A 492 -20.90 -9.47 -9.66
N GLY A 493 -22.12 -9.16 -9.26
CA GLY A 493 -22.83 -7.95 -9.65
C GLY A 493 -23.90 -8.21 -10.73
N PRO A 494 -24.44 -7.16 -11.41
CA PRO A 494 -24.00 -5.75 -11.33
C PRO A 494 -24.34 -5.10 -9.99
N SER A 495 -23.44 -4.27 -9.48
CA SER A 495 -23.66 -3.42 -8.32
C SER A 495 -23.57 -1.94 -8.72
N PRO A 496 -24.32 -1.03 -8.07
CA PRO A 496 -24.23 0.39 -8.35
C PRO A 496 -22.79 0.91 -8.16
N ALA A 497 -22.37 1.79 -9.07
CA ALA A 497 -21.09 2.49 -9.03
C ALA A 497 -21.31 4.01 -9.13
N PRO A 498 -20.29 4.85 -8.84
CA PRO A 498 -20.39 6.29 -9.00
C PRO A 498 -20.87 6.71 -10.40
N SER A 499 -21.44 7.92 -10.50
CA SER A 499 -21.85 8.53 -11.77
C SER A 499 -22.92 7.73 -12.55
N GLY A 500 -23.77 6.98 -11.85
CA GLY A 500 -24.86 6.21 -12.48
C GLY A 500 -24.39 4.96 -13.22
N LYS A 501 -23.14 4.55 -13.04
CA LYS A 501 -22.57 3.34 -13.62
C LYS A 501 -22.91 2.10 -12.80
N SER A 502 -22.65 0.95 -13.40
CA SER A 502 -22.65 -0.35 -12.75
C SER A 502 -21.27 -0.96 -12.74
N ARG A 503 -20.96 -1.69 -11.68
CA ARG A 503 -19.71 -2.44 -11.51
C ARG A 503 -19.98 -3.93 -11.54
N LEU A 504 -19.21 -4.65 -12.33
CA LEU A 504 -19.10 -6.09 -12.31
C LEU A 504 -17.70 -6.49 -11.82
N LEU A 505 -17.63 -7.53 -11.02
CA LEU A 505 -16.36 -8.12 -10.59
C LEU A 505 -16.30 -9.55 -11.11
N LEU A 506 -15.25 -9.85 -11.87
CA LEU A 506 -14.93 -11.20 -12.32
C LEU A 506 -13.82 -11.76 -11.43
N LEU A 507 -14.00 -12.97 -10.92
CA LEU A 507 -12.97 -13.71 -10.16
C LEU A 507 -12.70 -15.02 -10.91
N VAL A 508 -11.42 -15.24 -11.21
CA VAL A 508 -10.96 -16.44 -11.93
C VAL A 508 -9.83 -17.09 -11.11
N PRO A 509 -9.82 -18.41 -10.91
CA PRO A 509 -8.69 -19.10 -10.28
C PRO A 509 -7.37 -18.72 -10.96
N VAL A 510 -6.29 -18.57 -10.17
CA VAL A 510 -4.99 -18.12 -10.71
C VAL A 510 -4.51 -19.02 -11.84
N GLU A 511 -4.77 -20.32 -11.73
CA GLU A 511 -4.35 -21.35 -12.69
C GLU A 511 -5.06 -21.23 -14.06
N GLU A 512 -6.25 -20.64 -14.08
CA GLU A 512 -7.09 -20.50 -15.28
C GLU A 512 -7.16 -19.05 -15.79
N GLY A 513 -6.59 -18.11 -15.05
CA GLY A 513 -6.68 -16.67 -15.32
C GLY A 513 -5.59 -16.13 -16.27
N GLU A 514 -5.03 -16.96 -17.15
CA GLU A 514 -4.01 -16.54 -18.15
C GLU A 514 -4.59 -16.19 -19.52
#